data_9d1d69ff049d8e6618446bed59d03e3e
#
_entry.id   9d1d69ff049d8e6618446bed59d03e3e
#
_cell.length_a   1.000
_cell.length_b   1.000
_cell.length_c   1.000
_cell.angle_alpha   90.00
_cell.angle_beta   90.00
_cell.angle_gamma   90.00
#
_symmetry.space_group_name_H-M   'P 1'
#
loop_
_entity.id
_entity.type
_entity.pdbx_description
1 polymer ?
#
loop_
_entity_poly.entity_id
_entity_poly.type
_entity_poly.pdbx_seq_one_letter_code
_entity_poly.pdbx_strand_id
1 'polypeptide(L)'
;MKIGILTFPPHVNYGGIIQAYALQTELERMGHEVVVFNKHKTFSHPLSFFWLKIYAKRLAHKIVKNHRAKVFTPKRRRREWPIISQHTQRFIDTYIKSLYVEDLRKIGPDCCDAIVVGSDQIWRAAYCHDWTENFADLFLEFTRGWNLRRVAYAASFGTDEWETGDWMRRRCARAVGMFNAVSVREDSGVAMCRDYLGVDAVHVLDPTMLLSPGDYARLYETAHTEKSSGSLCYYMLDNNEAKRALVDRMAKERGLEPFTVMPLRGQRPVEERVYPPVEKWLRGFADAAMVLTDSFHGCVFSILFGKPFVAVGNTGRGLARMQSLLHTFGLEDHLILSTAGYDAGKSYALSEEVGVRLDELREEARAFLRSALEM
;
A
#
# COMPACT_ATOMS: atom_id res chain seq x y z
N MET A 1 -5.05 7.68 24.79
CA MET A 1 -3.78 8.29 24.38
C MET A 1 -3.98 8.99 23.05
N LYS A 2 -3.16 10.00 22.77
CA LYS A 2 -3.04 10.58 21.44
C LYS A 2 -1.96 9.85 20.65
N ILE A 3 -2.31 9.28 19.51
CA ILE A 3 -1.42 8.42 18.70
C ILE A 3 -1.17 9.05 17.34
N GLY A 4 0.11 9.17 16.97
CA GLY A 4 0.53 9.52 15.61
C GLY A 4 0.79 8.26 14.78
N ILE A 5 0.19 8.13 13.60
CA ILE A 5 0.52 7.06 12.66
C ILE A 5 1.54 7.59 11.65
N LEU A 6 2.70 6.93 11.56
CA LEU A 6 3.70 7.17 10.53
C LEU A 6 3.61 6.05 9.49
N THR A 7 3.11 6.37 8.31
CA THR A 7 3.09 5.49 7.13
C THR A 7 3.47 6.30 5.90
N PHE A 8 3.54 5.69 4.71
CA PHE A 8 3.74 6.51 3.51
C PHE A 8 2.59 7.49 3.31
N PRO A 9 2.90 8.74 2.85
CA PRO A 9 1.86 9.74 2.64
C PRO A 9 0.78 9.21 1.69
N PRO A 10 -0.48 9.14 2.14
CA PRO A 10 -1.55 8.66 1.30
C PRO A 10 -1.83 9.67 0.18
N HIS A 11 -1.71 9.23 -1.08
CA HIS A 11 -1.98 10.10 -2.25
C HIS A 11 -2.94 9.42 -3.24
N VAL A 12 -2.45 8.50 -4.08
CA VAL A 12 -3.24 7.80 -5.11
C VAL A 12 -3.07 6.28 -5.05
N ASN A 13 -2.26 5.78 -4.13
CA ASN A 13 -2.12 4.37 -3.87
C ASN A 13 -3.28 3.90 -3.00
N TYR A 14 -4.26 3.21 -3.58
CA TYR A 14 -5.44 2.73 -2.85
C TYR A 14 -5.07 1.91 -1.61
N GLY A 15 -4.15 0.95 -1.75
CA GLY A 15 -3.67 0.16 -0.62
C GLY A 15 -3.07 1.02 0.50
N GLY A 16 -2.21 1.99 0.13
CA GLY A 16 -1.62 2.93 1.08
C GLY A 16 -2.65 3.82 1.78
N ILE A 17 -3.71 4.24 1.07
CA ILE A 17 -4.81 5.04 1.64
C ILE A 17 -5.62 4.18 2.62
N ILE A 18 -6.05 2.99 2.18
CA ILE A 18 -6.96 2.15 2.97
C ILE A 18 -6.26 1.54 4.19
N GLN A 19 -4.96 1.20 4.11
CA GLN A 19 -4.24 0.72 5.30
C GLN A 19 -4.09 1.82 6.37
N ALA A 20 -3.89 3.09 5.97
CA ALA A 20 -3.85 4.20 6.91
C ALA A 20 -5.23 4.44 7.55
N TYR A 21 -6.29 4.42 6.75
CA TYR A 21 -7.68 4.50 7.23
C TYR A 21 -8.02 3.34 8.19
N ALA A 22 -7.65 2.12 7.85
CA ALA A 22 -7.96 0.94 8.64
C ALA A 22 -7.24 0.96 10.00
N LEU A 23 -5.95 1.30 10.02
CA LEU A 23 -5.19 1.41 11.26
C LEU A 23 -5.73 2.54 12.14
N GLN A 24 -6.01 3.72 11.57
CA GLN A 24 -6.66 4.81 12.29
C GLN A 24 -7.98 4.34 12.92
N THR A 25 -8.85 3.71 12.11
CA THR A 25 -10.18 3.27 12.58
C THR A 25 -10.08 2.25 13.71
N GLU A 26 -9.16 1.29 13.61
CA GLU A 26 -8.98 0.28 14.66
C GLU A 26 -8.44 0.89 15.96
N LEU A 27 -7.47 1.79 15.88
CA LEU A 27 -6.95 2.49 17.07
C LEU A 27 -8.01 3.41 17.70
N GLU A 28 -8.86 4.06 16.91
CA GLU A 28 -9.99 4.85 17.42
C GLU A 28 -11.04 3.97 18.11
N ARG A 29 -11.30 2.77 17.60
CA ARG A 29 -12.17 1.76 18.25
C ARG A 29 -11.61 1.28 19.58
N MET A 30 -10.28 1.30 19.74
CA MET A 30 -9.62 1.02 21.01
C MET A 30 -9.66 2.22 21.99
N GLY A 31 -10.30 3.34 21.61
CA GLY A 31 -10.50 4.51 22.46
C GLY A 31 -9.37 5.54 22.42
N HIS A 32 -8.55 5.52 21.38
CA HIS A 32 -7.45 6.49 21.21
C HIS A 32 -7.84 7.67 20.33
N GLU A 33 -7.24 8.84 20.57
CA GLU A 33 -7.23 9.95 19.62
C GLU A 33 -6.12 9.71 18.61
N VAL A 34 -6.45 9.69 17.31
CA VAL A 34 -5.49 9.29 16.27
C VAL A 34 -5.31 10.39 15.24
N VAL A 35 -4.07 10.63 14.83
CA VAL A 35 -3.70 11.46 13.68
C VAL A 35 -2.74 10.70 12.76
N VAL A 36 -2.90 10.84 11.47
CA VAL A 36 -1.98 10.28 10.47
C VAL A 36 -1.03 11.37 10.01
N PHE A 37 0.27 11.18 10.19
CA PHE A 37 1.27 12.08 9.62
C PHE A 37 1.18 12.01 8.11
N ASN A 38 0.96 13.14 7.48
CA ASN A 38 0.79 13.25 6.05
C ASN A 38 1.71 14.33 5.47
N LYS A 39 2.00 14.24 4.19
CA LYS A 39 2.84 15.19 3.48
C LYS A 39 2.22 15.52 2.13
N HIS A 40 2.15 16.81 1.80
CA HIS A 40 1.70 17.21 0.49
C HIS A 40 2.59 16.61 -0.60
N LYS A 41 2.00 16.18 -1.72
CA LYS A 41 2.79 15.65 -2.84
C LYS A 41 3.74 16.71 -3.36
N THR A 42 5.03 16.47 -3.21
CA THR A 42 6.08 17.34 -3.72
C THR A 42 6.40 17.00 -5.17
N PHE A 43 6.71 18.03 -5.94
CA PHE A 43 7.17 17.88 -7.31
C PHE A 43 8.53 18.55 -7.45
N SER A 44 9.47 17.87 -8.06
CA SER A 44 10.79 18.43 -8.33
C SER A 44 10.65 19.78 -9.06
N HIS A 45 11.46 20.75 -8.65
CA HIS A 45 11.42 22.07 -9.31
C HIS A 45 11.70 21.90 -10.80
N PRO A 46 10.86 22.47 -11.71
CA PRO A 46 10.98 22.22 -13.15
C PRO A 46 12.27 22.78 -13.77
N LEU A 47 12.95 23.69 -13.07
CA LEU A 47 14.23 24.29 -13.47
C LEU A 47 15.43 23.72 -12.71
N SER A 48 15.28 22.62 -11.96
CA SER A 48 16.44 21.98 -11.33
C SER A 48 17.42 21.47 -12.39
N PHE A 49 18.71 21.51 -12.08
CA PHE A 49 19.79 21.09 -13.00
C PHE A 49 19.58 19.67 -13.54
N PHE A 50 19.00 18.80 -12.72
CA PHE A 50 18.60 17.44 -13.12
C PHE A 50 17.56 17.47 -14.26
N TRP A 51 16.52 18.29 -14.14
CA TRP A 51 15.47 18.40 -15.16
C TRP A 51 15.95 19.12 -16.41
N LEU A 52 16.84 20.10 -16.30
CA LEU A 52 17.45 20.77 -17.46
C LEU A 52 18.20 19.76 -18.34
N LYS A 53 18.98 18.85 -17.75
CA LYS A 53 19.64 17.74 -18.47
C LYS A 53 18.61 16.81 -19.16
N ILE A 54 17.54 16.47 -18.47
CA ILE A 54 16.49 15.61 -19.04
C ILE A 54 15.75 16.32 -20.17
N TYR A 55 15.48 17.62 -20.04
CA TYR A 55 14.84 18.40 -21.09
C TYR A 55 15.73 18.49 -22.33
N ALA A 56 17.01 18.77 -22.17
CA ALA A 56 17.97 18.80 -23.26
C ALA A 56 18.03 17.44 -23.98
N LYS A 57 18.16 16.33 -23.23
CA LYS A 57 18.15 14.97 -23.79
C LYS A 57 16.85 14.64 -24.52
N ARG A 58 15.70 15.02 -23.99
CA ARG A 58 14.38 14.78 -24.63
C ARG A 58 14.16 15.66 -25.85
N LEU A 59 14.63 16.90 -25.81
CA LEU A 59 14.57 17.80 -26.96
C LEU A 59 15.44 17.26 -28.10
N ALA A 60 16.67 16.83 -27.82
CA ALA A 60 17.53 16.19 -28.77
C ALA A 60 16.89 14.91 -29.39
N HIS A 61 16.30 14.04 -28.58
CA HIS A 61 15.56 12.87 -29.05
C HIS A 61 14.34 13.21 -29.91
N LYS A 62 13.64 14.30 -29.57
CA LYS A 62 12.49 14.77 -30.36
C LYS A 62 12.92 15.28 -31.73
N ILE A 63 14.05 16.00 -31.80
CA ILE A 63 14.60 16.55 -33.05
C ILE A 63 15.15 15.41 -33.95
N VAL A 64 15.94 14.48 -33.34
CA VAL A 64 16.66 13.45 -34.10
C VAL A 64 15.76 12.27 -34.50
N LYS A 65 14.79 11.89 -33.65
CA LYS A 65 13.97 10.67 -33.86
C LYS A 65 12.47 10.96 -34.11
N ASN A 66 12.10 12.22 -34.34
CA ASN A 66 10.69 12.65 -34.55
C ASN A 66 9.70 12.05 -33.51
N HIS A 67 10.17 11.88 -32.27
CA HIS A 67 9.41 11.20 -31.22
C HIS A 67 8.41 12.17 -30.58
N ARG A 68 7.14 11.76 -30.42
CA ARG A 68 6.06 12.54 -29.73
C ARG A 68 6.28 12.72 -28.22
N ALA A 69 7.53 12.64 -27.72
CA ALA A 69 7.83 12.76 -26.31
C ALA A 69 7.57 14.20 -25.80
N LYS A 70 6.74 14.32 -24.75
CA LYS A 70 6.46 15.63 -24.11
C LYS A 70 7.67 16.05 -23.28
N VAL A 71 8.28 17.18 -23.60
CA VAL A 71 9.53 17.66 -23.00
C VAL A 71 9.33 18.12 -21.55
N PHE A 72 8.29 18.91 -21.25
CA PHE A 72 8.06 19.54 -19.94
C PHE A 72 7.19 18.68 -18.99
N THR A 73 7.63 17.49 -18.66
CA THR A 73 6.89 16.53 -17.84
C THR A 73 6.60 17.01 -16.40
N PRO A 74 7.54 17.62 -15.63
CA PRO A 74 7.27 18.03 -14.25
C PRO A 74 6.21 19.13 -14.14
N LYS A 75 6.28 20.17 -15.00
CA LYS A 75 5.28 21.26 -15.02
C LYS A 75 3.88 20.69 -15.32
N ARG A 76 3.81 19.76 -16.28
CA ARG A 76 2.57 19.08 -16.62
C ARG A 76 2.04 18.24 -15.46
N ARG A 77 2.90 17.41 -14.83
CA ARG A 77 2.52 16.59 -13.68
C ARG A 77 1.97 17.43 -12.54
N ARG A 78 2.64 18.53 -12.18
CA ARG A 78 2.18 19.44 -11.14
C ARG A 78 0.80 20.02 -11.43
N ARG A 79 0.55 20.43 -12.70
CA ARG A 79 -0.75 21.00 -13.13
C ARG A 79 -1.86 19.95 -13.15
N GLU A 80 -1.55 18.72 -13.61
CA GLU A 80 -2.52 17.65 -13.77
C GLU A 80 -2.80 16.90 -12.48
N TRP A 81 -1.92 16.98 -11.49
CA TRP A 81 -2.04 16.22 -10.25
C TRP A 81 -3.35 16.46 -9.49
N PRO A 82 -3.81 17.69 -9.24
CA PRO A 82 -5.07 17.94 -8.56
C PRO A 82 -6.28 17.28 -9.26
N ILE A 83 -6.24 17.23 -10.61
CA ILE A 83 -7.28 16.58 -11.41
C ILE A 83 -7.19 15.06 -11.26
N ILE A 84 -5.98 14.51 -11.39
CA ILE A 84 -5.74 13.06 -11.34
C ILE A 84 -6.10 12.48 -9.96
N SER A 85 -5.78 13.19 -8.89
CA SER A 85 -5.96 12.73 -7.50
C SER A 85 -7.27 13.20 -6.84
N GLN A 86 -8.15 13.90 -7.55
CA GLN A 86 -9.31 14.56 -6.95
C GLN A 86 -10.18 13.65 -6.07
N HIS A 87 -10.43 12.43 -6.50
CA HIS A 87 -11.28 11.51 -5.74
C HIS A 87 -10.55 10.85 -4.57
N THR A 88 -9.28 10.49 -4.76
CA THR A 88 -8.47 9.95 -3.66
C THR A 88 -8.19 11.03 -2.60
N GLN A 89 -7.93 12.27 -3.02
CA GLN A 89 -7.74 13.40 -2.10
C GLN A 89 -9.03 13.67 -1.31
N ARG A 90 -10.20 13.68 -1.97
CA ARG A 90 -11.50 13.80 -1.29
C ARG A 90 -11.66 12.73 -0.20
N PHE A 91 -11.36 11.46 -0.50
CA PHE A 91 -11.42 10.39 0.49
C PHE A 91 -10.49 10.64 1.68
N ILE A 92 -9.24 11.05 1.40
CA ILE A 92 -8.25 11.37 2.43
C ILE A 92 -8.76 12.50 3.33
N ASP A 93 -9.25 13.59 2.73
CA ASP A 93 -9.75 14.75 3.46
C ASP A 93 -11.01 14.45 4.29
N THR A 94 -11.81 13.47 3.85
CA THR A 94 -13.05 13.08 4.53
C THR A 94 -12.84 12.09 5.67
N TYR A 95 -11.97 11.08 5.46
CA TYR A 95 -11.89 9.91 6.33
C TYR A 95 -10.57 9.76 7.09
N ILE A 96 -9.50 10.44 6.67
CA ILE A 96 -8.19 10.35 7.34
C ILE A 96 -7.89 11.64 8.10
N LYS A 97 -7.71 11.53 9.41
CA LYS A 97 -7.34 12.66 10.27
C LYS A 97 -5.87 13.04 10.07
N SER A 98 -5.59 13.74 8.98
CA SER A 98 -4.23 14.06 8.55
C SER A 98 -3.63 15.23 9.34
N LEU A 99 -2.42 15.02 9.89
CA LEU A 99 -1.53 16.08 10.33
C LEU A 99 -0.45 16.28 9.25
N TYR A 100 -0.55 17.38 8.51
CA TYR A 100 0.40 17.68 7.44
C TYR A 100 1.72 18.20 7.99
N VAL A 101 2.81 17.51 7.66
CA VAL A 101 4.18 17.86 8.06
C VAL A 101 5.11 17.86 6.85
N GLU A 102 5.94 18.88 6.74
CA GLU A 102 6.92 18.99 5.65
C GLU A 102 8.14 18.09 5.89
N ASP A 103 8.54 17.95 7.14
CA ASP A 103 9.72 17.22 7.59
C ASP A 103 9.40 16.57 8.95
N LEU A 104 9.62 15.26 9.08
CA LEU A 104 9.38 14.50 10.32
C LEU A 104 10.13 15.09 11.51
N ARG A 105 11.31 15.68 11.31
CA ARG A 105 12.13 16.30 12.36
C ARG A 105 11.57 17.62 12.90
N LYS A 106 10.55 18.19 12.24
CA LYS A 106 9.82 19.36 12.73
C LYS A 106 8.65 19.01 13.64
N ILE A 107 8.33 17.72 13.76
CA ILE A 107 7.37 17.24 14.76
C ILE A 107 8.02 17.41 16.13
N GLY A 108 7.29 18.01 17.08
CA GLY A 108 7.76 18.19 18.46
C GLY A 108 7.46 16.97 19.36
N PRO A 109 8.13 16.85 20.52
CA PRO A 109 7.96 15.72 21.43
C PRO A 109 6.53 15.64 22.02
N ASP A 110 5.83 16.76 22.11
CA ASP A 110 4.48 16.84 22.68
C ASP A 110 3.36 16.59 21.66
N CYS A 111 3.71 16.13 20.44
CA CYS A 111 2.73 15.92 19.38
C CYS A 111 1.74 14.80 19.70
N CYS A 112 2.19 13.78 20.43
CA CYS A 112 1.43 12.57 20.75
C CYS A 112 2.08 11.76 21.86
N ASP A 113 1.30 10.88 22.51
CA ASP A 113 1.77 9.97 23.56
C ASP A 113 2.46 8.73 22.99
N ALA A 114 2.09 8.36 21.76
CA ALA A 114 2.66 7.22 21.05
C ALA A 114 2.79 7.52 19.53
N ILE A 115 3.78 6.91 18.90
CA ILE A 115 3.86 6.83 17.44
C ILE A 115 3.80 5.36 17.03
N VAL A 116 2.83 5.04 16.17
CA VAL A 116 2.72 3.75 15.50
C VAL A 116 3.28 3.89 14.09
N VAL A 117 4.41 3.24 13.83
CA VAL A 117 4.91 3.08 12.45
C VAL A 117 4.03 2.05 11.79
N GLY A 118 3.17 2.54 10.87
CA GLY A 118 2.16 1.72 10.22
C GLY A 118 2.69 0.88 9.09
N SER A 119 1.77 0.19 8.47
CA SER A 119 1.97 -0.75 7.39
C SER A 119 2.46 -0.08 6.08
N ASP A 120 2.29 -0.79 4.97
CA ASP A 120 2.93 -0.57 3.70
C ASP A 120 4.47 -0.74 3.77
N GLN A 121 5.18 -0.53 2.69
CA GLN A 121 6.62 -0.74 2.60
C GLN A 121 7.41 0.40 3.28
N ILE A 122 6.97 0.81 4.48
CA ILE A 122 7.56 1.96 5.19
C ILE A 122 9.05 1.74 5.52
N TRP A 123 9.46 0.49 5.70
CA TRP A 123 10.85 0.11 5.94
C TRP A 123 11.61 -0.32 4.69
N ARG A 124 11.11 0.01 3.50
CA ARG A 124 11.82 -0.19 2.24
C ARG A 124 12.62 1.05 1.86
N ALA A 125 13.95 0.92 1.83
CA ALA A 125 14.85 2.04 1.60
C ALA A 125 14.63 2.73 0.23
N ALA A 126 14.30 1.96 -0.81
CA ALA A 126 14.02 2.49 -2.14
C ALA A 126 12.87 3.52 -2.19
N TYR A 127 11.99 3.56 -1.17
CA TYR A 127 10.83 4.46 -1.10
C TYR A 127 10.96 5.56 -0.04
N CYS A 128 12.05 5.59 0.75
CA CYS A 128 12.20 6.55 1.86
C CYS A 128 12.10 8.03 1.42
N HIS A 129 12.49 8.35 0.19
CA HIS A 129 12.47 9.70 -0.37
C HIS A 129 11.07 10.35 -0.45
N ASP A 130 10.00 9.57 -0.32
CA ASP A 130 8.64 10.13 -0.21
C ASP A 130 8.47 10.91 1.11
N TRP A 131 9.19 10.52 2.17
CA TRP A 131 9.20 11.20 3.46
C TRP A 131 10.46 12.00 3.72
N THR A 132 11.63 11.40 3.57
CA THR A 132 12.90 11.89 4.11
C THR A 132 14.09 11.41 3.29
N GLU A 133 15.19 12.17 3.32
CA GLU A 133 16.49 11.74 2.81
C GLU A 133 17.24 10.82 3.81
N ASN A 134 16.78 10.75 5.07
CA ASN A 134 17.35 9.93 6.13
C ASN A 134 16.47 8.72 6.44
N PHE A 135 16.83 7.57 5.93
CA PHE A 135 16.06 6.34 6.08
C PHE A 135 15.79 5.96 7.56
N ALA A 136 16.71 6.27 8.48
CA ALA A 136 16.54 5.97 9.89
C ALA A 136 15.38 6.78 10.56
N ASP A 137 14.93 7.87 9.96
CA ASP A 137 13.76 8.60 10.44
C ASP A 137 12.46 7.78 10.30
N LEU A 138 12.41 6.82 9.38
CA LEU A 138 11.29 5.88 9.26
C LEU A 138 11.30 4.79 10.35
N PHE A 139 12.40 4.68 11.09
CA PHE A 139 12.55 3.94 12.35
C PHE A 139 12.49 4.87 13.57
N LEU A 140 11.90 6.06 13.43
CA LEU A 140 11.72 7.06 14.50
C LEU A 140 13.04 7.56 15.12
N GLU A 141 14.17 7.56 14.39
CA GLU A 141 15.44 8.06 14.94
C GLU A 141 15.33 9.51 15.42
N PHE A 142 14.51 10.34 14.75
CA PHE A 142 14.29 11.74 15.13
C PHE A 142 13.63 11.92 16.50
N THR A 143 13.01 10.88 17.06
CA THR A 143 12.35 10.93 18.37
C THR A 143 13.27 10.53 19.53
N ARG A 144 14.58 10.43 19.29
CA ARG A 144 15.53 10.09 20.35
C ARG A 144 15.44 11.07 21.51
N GLY A 145 15.32 10.53 22.72
CA GLY A 145 15.19 11.33 23.94
C GLY A 145 13.77 11.80 24.24
N TRP A 146 12.80 11.50 23.38
CA TRP A 146 11.40 11.81 23.68
C TRP A 146 10.79 10.76 24.60
N ASN A 147 9.96 11.22 25.53
CA ASN A 147 9.16 10.35 26.38
C ASN A 147 7.85 10.00 25.64
N LEU A 148 7.90 9.02 24.76
CA LEU A 148 6.73 8.53 24.02
C LEU A 148 6.85 7.02 23.75
N ARG A 149 5.73 6.38 23.54
CA ARG A 149 5.65 4.97 23.15
C ARG A 149 5.89 4.82 21.66
N ARG A 150 6.69 3.84 21.26
CA ARG A 150 7.04 3.54 19.85
C ARG A 150 6.61 2.12 19.54
N VAL A 151 5.73 1.98 18.57
CA VAL A 151 5.23 0.67 18.12
C VAL A 151 5.40 0.57 16.59
N ALA A 152 5.84 -0.56 16.10
CA ALA A 152 5.73 -0.88 14.69
C ALA A 152 4.57 -1.87 14.51
N TYR A 153 3.58 -1.51 13.69
CA TYR A 153 2.46 -2.37 13.38
C TYR A 153 2.45 -2.75 11.92
N ALA A 154 2.67 -4.03 11.64
CA ALA A 154 2.69 -4.58 10.29
C ALA A 154 3.62 -3.81 9.33
N ALA A 155 4.73 -3.25 9.84
CA ALA A 155 5.71 -2.56 9.01
C ALA A 155 6.30 -3.53 7.98
N SER A 156 6.54 -3.07 6.73
CA SER A 156 6.99 -3.94 5.66
C SER A 156 8.30 -3.45 5.07
N PHE A 157 9.22 -4.37 4.87
CA PHE A 157 10.44 -4.16 4.09
C PHE A 157 10.16 -4.28 2.58
N GLY A 158 9.14 -5.06 2.21
CA GLY A 158 8.78 -5.29 0.81
C GLY A 158 9.78 -6.13 0.01
N THR A 159 10.84 -6.57 0.66
CA THR A 159 11.92 -7.43 0.15
C THR A 159 12.41 -8.32 1.28
N ASP A 160 13.11 -9.38 0.97
CA ASP A 160 13.78 -10.30 1.89
C ASP A 160 15.28 -10.00 2.05
N GLU A 161 15.77 -8.93 1.40
CA GLU A 161 17.15 -8.47 1.49
C GLU A 161 17.21 -7.04 2.08
N TRP A 162 18.30 -6.77 2.83
CA TRP A 162 18.57 -5.43 3.36
C TRP A 162 19.15 -4.51 2.28
N GLU A 163 18.45 -3.44 1.94
CA GLU A 163 18.76 -2.56 0.80
C GLU A 163 19.80 -1.47 1.09
N THR A 164 20.31 -1.29 2.33
CA THR A 164 21.23 -0.21 2.67
C THR A 164 22.57 -0.71 3.17
N GLY A 165 23.59 0.18 3.15
CA GLY A 165 24.90 -0.14 3.70
C GLY A 165 24.91 -0.22 5.24
N ASP A 166 25.97 -0.82 5.78
CA ASP A 166 26.16 -1.12 7.20
C ASP A 166 26.03 0.09 8.14
N TRP A 167 26.46 1.25 7.73
CA TRP A 167 26.34 2.46 8.52
C TRP A 167 24.86 2.81 8.76
N MET A 168 24.02 2.76 7.72
CA MET A 168 22.59 3.02 7.84
C MET A 168 21.89 1.91 8.62
N ARG A 169 22.24 0.65 8.35
CA ARG A 169 21.73 -0.51 9.10
C ARG A 169 21.92 -0.34 10.61
N ARG A 170 23.15 0.00 11.06
CA ARG A 170 23.43 0.25 12.49
C ARG A 170 22.61 1.41 13.07
N ARG A 171 22.30 2.43 12.30
CA ARG A 171 21.42 3.53 12.73
C ARG A 171 19.99 3.04 12.90
N CYS A 172 19.45 2.32 11.91
CA CYS A 172 18.11 1.73 11.99
C CYS A 172 18.00 0.76 13.17
N ALA A 173 18.99 -0.10 13.39
CA ALA A 173 19.04 -1.02 14.53
C ALA A 173 18.99 -0.28 15.87
N ARG A 174 19.76 0.80 16.04
CA ARG A 174 19.68 1.63 17.27
C ARG A 174 18.34 2.32 17.42
N ALA A 175 17.73 2.73 16.32
CA ALA A 175 16.44 3.41 16.35
C ALA A 175 15.31 2.44 16.69
N VAL A 176 15.25 1.27 16.05
CA VAL A 176 14.22 0.25 16.34
C VAL A 176 14.39 -0.35 17.75
N GLY A 177 15.60 -0.38 18.29
CA GLY A 177 15.85 -0.78 19.68
C GLY A 177 15.18 0.12 20.73
N MET A 178 14.62 1.28 20.35
CA MET A 178 13.81 2.13 21.21
C MET A 178 12.31 1.75 21.18
N PHE A 179 11.90 0.81 20.34
CA PHE A 179 10.49 0.45 20.21
C PHE A 179 10.02 -0.43 21.37
N ASN A 180 8.80 -0.19 21.81
CA ASN A 180 8.15 -0.99 22.84
C ASN A 180 7.65 -2.34 22.29
N ALA A 181 7.24 -2.35 21.03
CA ALA A 181 6.83 -3.57 20.33
C ALA A 181 7.04 -3.42 18.83
N VAL A 182 7.41 -4.51 18.17
CA VAL A 182 7.65 -4.56 16.73
C VAL A 182 6.86 -5.67 16.10
N SER A 183 6.06 -5.34 15.10
CA SER A 183 5.45 -6.32 14.22
C SER A 183 5.65 -5.96 12.75
N VAL A 184 5.65 -6.98 11.92
CA VAL A 184 5.90 -6.90 10.48
C VAL A 184 4.78 -7.61 9.72
N ARG A 185 4.60 -7.26 8.46
CA ARG A 185 3.51 -7.76 7.60
C ARG A 185 3.87 -9.02 6.83
N GLU A 186 5.11 -9.34 6.68
CA GLU A 186 5.62 -10.53 6.01
C GLU A 186 6.54 -11.34 6.92
N ASP A 187 6.51 -12.66 6.78
CA ASP A 187 7.31 -13.61 7.57
C ASP A 187 8.83 -13.38 7.40
N SER A 188 9.29 -13.06 6.17
CA SER A 188 10.68 -12.66 5.91
C SER A 188 11.10 -11.43 6.72
N GLY A 189 10.17 -10.53 7.04
CA GLY A 189 10.42 -9.36 7.87
C GLY A 189 10.80 -9.71 9.31
N VAL A 190 10.30 -10.83 9.86
CA VAL A 190 10.70 -11.33 11.19
C VAL A 190 12.18 -11.68 11.19
N ALA A 191 12.62 -12.44 10.19
CA ALA A 191 14.05 -12.77 10.03
C ALA A 191 14.91 -11.50 9.84
N MET A 192 14.45 -10.55 9.02
CA MET A 192 15.14 -9.28 8.81
C MET A 192 15.29 -8.45 10.10
N CYS A 193 14.25 -8.40 10.94
CA CYS A 193 14.32 -7.73 12.24
C CYS A 193 15.37 -8.36 13.15
N ARG A 194 15.39 -9.68 13.25
CA ARG A 194 16.38 -10.42 14.03
C ARG A 194 17.80 -10.27 13.49
N ASP A 195 17.98 -10.54 12.19
CA ASP A 195 19.33 -10.73 11.60
C ASP A 195 20.02 -9.38 11.29
N TYR A 196 19.27 -8.36 10.90
CA TYR A 196 19.83 -7.05 10.55
C TYR A 196 19.65 -5.96 11.63
N LEU A 197 18.60 -6.06 12.43
CA LEU A 197 18.25 -5.01 13.39
C LEU A 197 18.45 -5.44 14.85
N GLY A 198 18.55 -6.76 15.11
CA GLY A 198 18.79 -7.30 16.46
C GLY A 198 17.60 -7.14 17.40
N VAL A 199 16.38 -7.15 16.87
CA VAL A 199 15.13 -7.07 17.64
C VAL A 199 14.19 -8.21 17.26
N ASP A 200 13.40 -8.67 18.24
CA ASP A 200 12.32 -9.60 17.99
C ASP A 200 11.12 -8.88 17.36
N ALA A 201 10.48 -9.55 16.42
CA ALA A 201 9.29 -9.05 15.76
C ALA A 201 8.24 -10.15 15.61
N VAL A 202 6.96 -9.76 15.60
CA VAL A 202 5.81 -10.65 15.39
C VAL A 202 5.26 -10.44 13.98
N HIS A 203 4.96 -11.52 13.26
CA HIS A 203 4.22 -11.45 12.00
C HIS A 203 2.73 -11.21 12.31
N VAL A 204 2.14 -10.17 11.73
CA VAL A 204 0.73 -9.81 11.93
C VAL A 204 0.05 -9.45 10.61
N LEU A 205 -1.28 -9.44 10.61
CA LEU A 205 -2.07 -9.02 9.45
C LEU A 205 -1.83 -7.55 9.06
N ASP A 206 -1.94 -7.28 7.76
CA ASP A 206 -2.06 -5.90 7.27
C ASP A 206 -3.25 -5.19 7.95
N PRO A 207 -3.14 -3.90 8.32
CA PRO A 207 -4.24 -3.16 8.97
C PRO A 207 -5.57 -3.25 8.25
N THR A 208 -5.57 -3.38 6.92
CA THR A 208 -6.81 -3.52 6.14
C THR A 208 -7.59 -4.77 6.51
N MET A 209 -6.95 -5.79 7.02
CA MET A 209 -7.60 -7.04 7.45
C MET A 209 -8.15 -6.99 8.88
N LEU A 210 -7.87 -5.93 9.65
CA LEU A 210 -8.48 -5.70 10.96
C LEU A 210 -9.95 -5.30 10.85
N LEU A 211 -10.31 -4.63 9.77
CA LEU A 211 -11.70 -4.24 9.51
C LEU A 211 -12.47 -5.37 8.80
N SER A 212 -13.77 -5.39 9.01
CA SER A 212 -14.67 -6.36 8.37
C SER A 212 -15.09 -5.91 6.97
N PRO A 213 -15.56 -6.83 6.10
CA PRO A 213 -16.20 -6.46 4.84
C PRO A 213 -17.34 -5.43 5.00
N GLY A 214 -18.11 -5.52 6.10
CA GLY A 214 -19.19 -4.58 6.42
C GLY A 214 -18.70 -3.16 6.73
N ASP A 215 -17.49 -3.02 7.29
CA ASP A 215 -16.88 -1.70 7.50
C ASP A 215 -16.56 -1.01 6.19
N TYR A 216 -16.07 -1.75 5.21
CA TYR A 216 -15.81 -1.25 3.86
C TYR A 216 -17.09 -1.03 3.06
N ALA A 217 -18.10 -1.88 3.27
CA ALA A 217 -19.41 -1.73 2.62
C ALA A 217 -20.05 -0.39 2.99
N ARG A 218 -20.00 0.01 4.25
CA ARG A 218 -20.52 1.32 4.69
C ARG A 218 -19.92 2.51 3.92
N LEU A 219 -18.63 2.43 3.52
CA LEU A 219 -18.00 3.52 2.76
C LEU A 219 -18.64 3.71 1.38
N TYR A 220 -18.79 2.62 0.61
CA TYR A 220 -19.36 2.73 -0.73
C TYR A 220 -20.91 2.87 -0.73
N GLU A 221 -21.58 2.38 0.29
CA GLU A 221 -23.03 2.58 0.48
C GLU A 221 -23.35 4.02 0.85
N THR A 222 -22.63 4.59 1.83
CA THR A 222 -22.80 6.01 2.22
C THR A 222 -22.48 6.96 1.04
N ALA A 223 -21.51 6.60 0.22
CA ALA A 223 -21.17 7.37 -0.98
C ALA A 223 -22.12 7.11 -2.16
N HIS A 224 -23.17 6.28 -1.99
CA HIS A 224 -24.09 5.87 -3.06
C HIS A 224 -23.35 5.41 -4.34
N THR A 225 -22.24 4.69 -4.16
CA THR A 225 -21.42 4.23 -5.28
C THR A 225 -22.21 3.25 -6.14
N GLU A 226 -22.23 3.45 -7.45
CA GLU A 226 -22.91 2.54 -8.39
C GLU A 226 -22.25 1.16 -8.42
N LYS A 227 -23.05 0.13 -8.70
CA LYS A 227 -22.53 -1.25 -8.91
C LYS A 227 -21.52 -1.29 -10.05
N SER A 228 -20.62 -2.23 -9.96
CA SER A 228 -19.63 -2.49 -11.01
C SER A 228 -20.30 -2.97 -12.30
N SER A 229 -19.72 -2.60 -13.45
CA SER A 229 -20.30 -2.91 -14.76
C SER A 229 -20.04 -4.36 -15.22
N GLY A 230 -19.22 -5.12 -14.50
CA GLY A 230 -18.81 -6.47 -14.88
C GLY A 230 -18.65 -7.39 -13.69
N SER A 231 -18.14 -8.59 -13.94
CA SER A 231 -17.99 -9.67 -12.96
C SER A 231 -16.55 -10.15 -12.77
N LEU A 232 -15.62 -9.90 -13.72
CA LEU A 232 -14.18 -10.14 -13.58
C LEU A 232 -13.46 -8.83 -13.27
N CYS A 233 -13.16 -8.58 -12.00
CA CYS A 233 -12.36 -7.43 -11.60
C CYS A 233 -10.88 -7.68 -11.89
N TYR A 234 -10.25 -6.89 -12.77
CA TYR A 234 -8.81 -6.95 -12.91
C TYR A 234 -8.14 -5.71 -12.33
N TYR A 235 -7.33 -5.93 -11.28
CA TYR A 235 -6.58 -4.90 -10.58
C TYR A 235 -5.09 -5.10 -10.79
N MET A 236 -4.54 -4.46 -11.85
CA MET A 236 -3.16 -4.61 -12.30
C MET A 236 -2.37 -3.33 -12.10
N LEU A 237 -1.32 -3.39 -11.28
CA LEU A 237 -0.40 -2.28 -11.07
C LEU A 237 0.55 -2.11 -12.25
N ASP A 238 0.98 -3.20 -12.88
CA ASP A 238 1.85 -3.22 -14.06
C ASP A 238 1.16 -3.98 -15.19
N ASN A 239 0.31 -3.26 -15.92
CA ASN A 239 -0.44 -3.83 -17.03
C ASN A 239 0.41 -3.86 -18.30
N ASN A 240 0.55 -5.04 -18.89
CA ASN A 240 1.23 -5.29 -20.16
C ASN A 240 0.35 -6.14 -21.09
N GLU A 241 0.83 -6.41 -22.30
CA GLU A 241 0.08 -7.16 -23.31
C GLU A 241 -0.26 -8.59 -22.84
N ALA A 242 0.69 -9.31 -22.25
CA ALA A 242 0.47 -10.67 -21.76
C ALA A 242 -0.62 -10.72 -20.66
N LYS A 243 -0.62 -9.74 -19.74
CA LYS A 243 -1.66 -9.65 -18.69
C LYS A 243 -3.02 -9.27 -19.26
N ARG A 244 -3.08 -8.41 -20.29
CA ARG A 244 -4.35 -8.11 -20.98
C ARG A 244 -4.89 -9.34 -21.69
N ALA A 245 -4.04 -10.08 -22.42
CA ALA A 245 -4.44 -11.33 -23.04
C ALA A 245 -4.94 -12.37 -22.02
N LEU A 246 -4.35 -12.39 -20.81
CA LEU A 246 -4.86 -13.23 -19.70
C LEU A 246 -6.25 -12.78 -19.24
N VAL A 247 -6.52 -11.47 -19.10
CA VAL A 247 -7.86 -10.96 -18.77
C VAL A 247 -8.88 -11.44 -19.80
N ASP A 248 -8.59 -11.25 -21.10
CA ASP A 248 -9.49 -11.64 -22.19
C ASP A 248 -9.73 -13.16 -22.23
N ARG A 249 -8.67 -13.95 -22.00
CA ARG A 249 -8.75 -15.40 -21.90
C ARG A 249 -9.63 -15.85 -20.74
N MET A 250 -9.40 -15.33 -19.52
CA MET A 250 -10.19 -15.65 -18.33
C MET A 250 -11.65 -15.26 -18.50
N ALA A 251 -11.92 -14.08 -19.05
CA ALA A 251 -13.26 -13.60 -19.34
C ALA A 251 -14.02 -14.58 -20.25
N LYS A 252 -13.39 -14.98 -21.35
CA LYS A 252 -13.95 -15.92 -22.31
C LYS A 252 -14.18 -17.32 -21.73
N GLU A 253 -13.16 -17.89 -21.07
CA GLU A 253 -13.20 -19.27 -20.57
C GLU A 253 -14.17 -19.45 -19.39
N ARG A 254 -14.40 -18.38 -18.61
CA ARG A 254 -15.31 -18.39 -17.45
C ARG A 254 -16.66 -17.70 -17.68
N GLY A 255 -16.89 -17.15 -18.88
CA GLY A 255 -18.12 -16.43 -19.20
C GLY A 255 -18.33 -15.18 -18.34
N LEU A 256 -17.24 -14.46 -18.00
CA LEU A 256 -17.25 -13.29 -17.14
C LEU A 256 -17.05 -12.00 -17.95
N GLU A 257 -17.65 -10.90 -17.52
CA GLU A 257 -17.47 -9.57 -18.10
C GLU A 257 -16.33 -8.83 -17.39
N PRO A 258 -15.22 -8.49 -18.09
CA PRO A 258 -14.07 -7.85 -17.46
C PRO A 258 -14.29 -6.37 -17.20
N PHE A 259 -13.88 -5.90 -16.03
CA PHE A 259 -13.84 -4.48 -15.66
C PHE A 259 -12.63 -4.16 -14.79
N THR A 260 -12.26 -2.89 -14.70
CA THR A 260 -11.19 -2.44 -13.84
C THR A 260 -11.57 -1.22 -13.01
N VAL A 261 -10.95 -1.12 -11.85
CA VAL A 261 -11.05 0.02 -10.93
C VAL A 261 -9.80 0.93 -11.00
N MET A 262 -8.98 0.73 -12.03
CA MET A 262 -7.77 1.52 -12.26
C MET A 262 -7.99 2.57 -13.34
N PRO A 263 -7.31 3.75 -13.24
CA PRO A 263 -7.33 4.73 -14.30
C PRO A 263 -6.57 4.24 -15.53
N LEU A 264 -6.89 4.76 -16.70
CA LEU A 264 -6.09 4.54 -17.89
C LEU A 264 -4.71 5.20 -17.75
N ARG A 265 -3.68 4.51 -18.18
CA ARG A 265 -2.28 4.96 -18.07
C ARG A 265 -1.72 5.43 -19.42
N GLY A 266 -0.59 6.13 -19.38
CA GLY A 266 0.15 6.53 -20.55
C GLY A 266 -0.14 7.95 -21.02
N GLN A 267 -0.02 8.20 -22.35
CA GLN A 267 -0.21 9.52 -22.97
C GLN A 267 -1.70 9.77 -23.33
N ARG A 268 -2.59 9.59 -22.37
CA ARG A 268 -4.02 9.82 -22.46
C ARG A 268 -4.41 11.22 -22.02
N PRO A 269 -5.59 11.73 -22.39
CA PRO A 269 -6.19 12.92 -21.77
C PRO A 269 -6.16 12.83 -20.25
N VAL A 270 -6.12 13.96 -19.56
CA VAL A 270 -6.00 13.98 -18.09
C VAL A 270 -7.24 13.37 -17.43
N GLU A 271 -8.39 13.55 -18.04
CA GLU A 271 -9.71 13.07 -17.60
C GLU A 271 -9.73 11.53 -17.54
N GLU A 272 -9.12 10.85 -18.51
CA GLU A 272 -9.03 9.38 -18.55
C GLU A 272 -8.02 8.81 -17.53
N ARG A 273 -7.18 9.67 -16.94
CA ARG A 273 -6.14 9.31 -15.97
C ARG A 273 -6.52 9.65 -14.53
N VAL A 274 -7.74 10.14 -14.31
CA VAL A 274 -8.28 10.38 -12.97
C VAL A 274 -8.44 9.06 -12.25
N TYR A 275 -7.90 8.98 -11.03
CA TYR A 275 -8.11 7.80 -10.20
C TYR A 275 -9.58 7.70 -9.79
N PRO A 276 -10.24 6.57 -10.03
CA PRO A 276 -11.59 6.33 -9.53
C PRO A 276 -11.70 6.58 -8.02
N PRO A 277 -12.90 6.90 -7.50
CA PRO A 277 -13.13 6.99 -6.06
C PRO A 277 -12.66 5.73 -5.33
N VAL A 278 -12.15 5.90 -4.10
CA VAL A 278 -11.73 4.78 -3.25
C VAL A 278 -12.92 3.84 -2.99
N GLU A 279 -14.09 4.41 -2.82
CA GLU A 279 -15.36 3.71 -2.64
C GLU A 279 -15.69 2.82 -3.86
N LYS A 280 -15.42 3.31 -5.07
CA LYS A 280 -15.58 2.52 -6.32
C LYS A 280 -14.55 1.39 -6.40
N TRP A 281 -13.33 1.64 -5.94
CA TRP A 281 -12.30 0.61 -5.86
C TRP A 281 -12.70 -0.51 -4.89
N LEU A 282 -13.19 -0.18 -3.68
CA LEU A 282 -13.71 -1.14 -2.71
C LEU A 282 -14.89 -1.93 -3.27
N ARG A 283 -15.87 -1.24 -3.86
CA ARG A 283 -17.05 -1.87 -4.44
C ARG A 283 -16.68 -2.81 -5.60
N GLY A 284 -15.64 -2.48 -6.37
CA GLY A 284 -15.15 -3.35 -7.45
C GLY A 284 -14.77 -4.75 -6.97
N PHE A 285 -14.12 -4.86 -5.81
CA PHE A 285 -13.83 -6.17 -5.20
C PHE A 285 -15.10 -6.82 -4.64
N ALA A 286 -15.96 -6.06 -3.97
CA ALA A 286 -17.19 -6.58 -3.38
C ALA A 286 -18.17 -7.14 -4.44
N ASP A 287 -18.30 -6.49 -5.59
CA ASP A 287 -19.20 -6.90 -6.67
C ASP A 287 -18.60 -8.03 -7.55
N ALA A 288 -17.28 -8.23 -7.54
CA ALA A 288 -16.64 -9.18 -8.40
C ALA A 288 -17.08 -10.63 -8.13
N ALA A 289 -17.32 -11.41 -9.18
CA ALA A 289 -17.44 -12.86 -9.12
C ALA A 289 -16.05 -13.52 -9.07
N MET A 290 -15.03 -12.88 -9.70
CA MET A 290 -13.64 -13.31 -9.68
C MET A 290 -12.70 -12.10 -9.79
N VAL A 291 -11.51 -12.22 -9.21
CA VAL A 291 -10.48 -11.18 -9.26
C VAL A 291 -9.21 -11.69 -9.93
N LEU A 292 -8.60 -10.85 -10.78
CA LEU A 292 -7.25 -11.06 -11.30
C LEU A 292 -6.37 -9.88 -10.87
N THR A 293 -5.26 -10.15 -10.18
CA THR A 293 -4.44 -9.07 -9.63
C THR A 293 -2.94 -9.39 -9.62
N ASP A 294 -2.09 -8.35 -9.71
CA ASP A 294 -0.66 -8.40 -9.44
C ASP A 294 -0.28 -7.55 -8.22
N SER A 295 -1.26 -7.25 -7.37
CA SER A 295 -1.13 -6.39 -6.20
C SER A 295 -1.33 -7.16 -4.90
N PHE A 296 -0.47 -6.90 -3.90
CA PHE A 296 -0.67 -7.38 -2.55
C PHE A 296 -2.08 -7.05 -2.01
N HIS A 297 -2.49 -5.78 -2.08
CA HIS A 297 -3.83 -5.38 -1.62
C HIS A 297 -4.96 -5.94 -2.48
N GLY A 298 -4.68 -6.28 -3.74
CA GLY A 298 -5.63 -7.03 -4.57
C GLY A 298 -5.92 -8.42 -3.99
N CYS A 299 -4.89 -9.14 -3.53
CA CYS A 299 -5.05 -10.42 -2.83
C CYS A 299 -5.76 -10.23 -1.48
N VAL A 300 -5.33 -9.25 -0.68
CA VAL A 300 -5.95 -8.92 0.62
C VAL A 300 -7.45 -8.70 0.48
N PHE A 301 -7.88 -7.85 -0.45
CA PHE A 301 -9.31 -7.55 -0.63
C PHE A 301 -10.09 -8.70 -1.26
N SER A 302 -9.44 -9.57 -2.05
CA SER A 302 -10.06 -10.81 -2.51
C SER A 302 -10.35 -11.76 -1.33
N ILE A 303 -9.38 -11.92 -0.42
CA ILE A 303 -9.56 -12.71 0.81
C ILE A 303 -10.65 -12.09 1.70
N LEU A 304 -10.58 -10.78 1.98
CA LEU A 304 -11.56 -10.07 2.82
C LEU A 304 -13.00 -10.22 2.32
N PHE A 305 -13.23 -10.10 1.02
CA PHE A 305 -14.56 -10.22 0.43
C PHE A 305 -14.93 -11.65 0.02
N GLY A 306 -14.10 -12.64 0.34
CA GLY A 306 -14.36 -14.07 0.02
C GLY A 306 -14.44 -14.31 -1.50
N LYS A 307 -13.64 -13.62 -2.30
CA LYS A 307 -13.70 -13.71 -3.77
C LYS A 307 -12.70 -14.70 -4.33
N PRO A 308 -13.11 -15.57 -5.26
CA PRO A 308 -12.18 -16.32 -6.09
C PRO A 308 -11.18 -15.38 -6.75
N PHE A 309 -9.88 -15.73 -6.74
CA PHE A 309 -8.90 -14.85 -7.36
C PHE A 309 -7.67 -15.58 -7.91
N VAL A 310 -7.02 -14.95 -8.88
CA VAL A 310 -5.70 -15.33 -9.39
C VAL A 310 -4.73 -14.19 -9.13
N ALA A 311 -3.63 -14.50 -8.46
CA ALA A 311 -2.53 -13.58 -8.22
C ALA A 311 -1.43 -13.80 -9.27
N VAL A 312 -1.00 -12.73 -9.93
CA VAL A 312 0.14 -12.77 -10.88
C VAL A 312 1.37 -12.23 -10.19
N GLY A 313 2.42 -13.03 -10.08
CA GLY A 313 3.67 -12.64 -9.43
C GLY A 313 4.29 -11.39 -10.06
N ASN A 314 4.80 -10.50 -9.21
CA ASN A 314 5.47 -9.27 -9.63
C ASN A 314 6.74 -9.06 -8.78
N THR A 315 7.87 -9.52 -9.29
CA THR A 315 9.17 -9.45 -8.61
C THR A 315 9.61 -8.01 -8.33
N GLY A 316 9.26 -7.07 -9.21
CA GLY A 316 9.61 -5.65 -9.03
C GLY A 316 8.85 -4.93 -7.90
N ARG A 317 7.76 -5.54 -7.39
CA ARG A 317 6.87 -4.92 -6.39
C ARG A 317 6.77 -5.68 -5.06
N GLY A 318 7.76 -6.52 -4.74
CA GLY A 318 7.79 -7.25 -3.48
C GLY A 318 6.94 -8.52 -3.51
N LEU A 319 7.37 -9.49 -4.30
CA LEU A 319 6.74 -10.81 -4.42
C LEU A 319 6.67 -11.53 -3.08
N ALA A 320 7.70 -11.40 -2.23
CA ALA A 320 7.79 -12.03 -0.91
C ALA A 320 6.55 -11.74 -0.04
N ARG A 321 6.02 -10.51 -0.05
CA ARG A 321 4.81 -10.16 0.72
C ARG A 321 3.57 -10.90 0.23
N MET A 322 3.45 -11.06 -1.09
CA MET A 322 2.32 -11.80 -1.66
C MET A 322 2.44 -13.28 -1.34
N GLN A 323 3.65 -13.85 -1.41
CA GLN A 323 3.91 -15.23 -1.03
C GLN A 323 3.63 -15.46 0.45
N SER A 324 4.11 -14.57 1.35
CA SER A 324 3.84 -14.64 2.78
C SER A 324 2.35 -14.59 3.09
N LEU A 325 1.59 -13.65 2.47
CA LEU A 325 0.14 -13.58 2.62
C LEU A 325 -0.54 -14.88 2.19
N LEU A 326 -0.22 -15.37 1.01
CA LEU A 326 -0.86 -16.57 0.48
C LEU A 326 -0.52 -17.81 1.30
N HIS A 327 0.73 -17.93 1.77
CA HIS A 327 1.15 -18.99 2.69
C HIS A 327 0.37 -18.96 4.01
N THR A 328 0.17 -17.77 4.59
CA THR A 328 -0.59 -17.58 5.84
C THR A 328 -2.01 -18.13 5.75
N PHE A 329 -2.61 -18.15 4.55
CA PHE A 329 -3.96 -18.62 4.30
C PHE A 329 -4.05 -19.95 3.53
N GLY A 330 -2.93 -20.62 3.23
CA GLY A 330 -2.90 -21.86 2.45
C GLY A 330 -3.38 -21.68 1.01
N LEU A 331 -3.06 -20.52 0.40
CA LEU A 331 -3.52 -20.08 -0.93
C LEU A 331 -2.36 -19.96 -1.92
N GLU A 332 -1.23 -20.62 -1.71
CA GLU A 332 -0.03 -20.53 -2.55
C GLU A 332 -0.31 -20.89 -4.00
N ASP A 333 -1.25 -21.77 -4.21
CA ASP A 333 -1.69 -22.25 -5.51
C ASP A 333 -2.56 -21.23 -6.29
N HIS A 334 -2.98 -20.12 -5.65
CA HIS A 334 -3.58 -18.97 -6.31
C HIS A 334 -2.53 -18.07 -7.00
N LEU A 335 -1.25 -18.26 -6.70
CA LEU A 335 -0.14 -17.50 -7.28
C LEU A 335 0.37 -18.17 -8.56
N ILE A 336 0.33 -17.43 -9.65
CA ILE A 336 1.01 -17.79 -10.89
C ILE A 336 2.21 -16.86 -11.13
N LEU A 337 3.37 -17.41 -11.44
CA LEU A 337 4.58 -16.61 -11.69
C LEU A 337 4.62 -16.04 -13.12
N SER A 338 3.83 -16.58 -14.00
CA SER A 338 3.64 -16.07 -15.37
C SER A 338 2.19 -16.26 -15.83
N THR A 339 1.76 -15.48 -16.80
CA THR A 339 0.40 -15.58 -17.37
C THR A 339 0.09 -16.93 -18.01
N ALA A 340 1.12 -17.70 -18.40
CA ALA A 340 0.99 -19.06 -18.92
C ALA A 340 0.58 -20.08 -17.83
N GLY A 341 0.85 -19.78 -16.54
CA GLY A 341 0.51 -20.65 -15.42
C GLY A 341 -0.97 -20.65 -15.04
N TYR A 342 -1.82 -19.83 -15.67
CA TYR A 342 -3.25 -19.86 -15.42
C TYR A 342 -3.90 -21.15 -15.94
N ASP A 343 -4.63 -21.82 -15.07
CA ASP A 343 -5.41 -23.03 -15.38
C ASP A 343 -6.92 -22.73 -15.29
N ALA A 344 -7.62 -22.84 -16.40
CA ALA A 344 -9.06 -22.62 -16.48
C ALA A 344 -9.88 -23.71 -15.77
N GLY A 345 -9.33 -24.92 -15.67
CA GLY A 345 -9.98 -26.06 -15.00
C GLY A 345 -9.90 -26.00 -13.49
N LYS A 346 -8.98 -25.16 -12.94
CA LYS A 346 -8.79 -25.04 -11.50
C LYS A 346 -9.87 -24.16 -10.85
N SER A 347 -10.37 -24.61 -9.70
CA SER A 347 -11.14 -23.74 -8.81
C SER A 347 -10.19 -22.82 -8.05
N TYR A 348 -10.49 -21.53 -8.05
CA TYR A 348 -9.81 -20.52 -7.24
C TYR A 348 -10.74 -19.97 -6.13
N ALA A 349 -11.75 -20.74 -5.76
CA ALA A 349 -12.64 -20.41 -4.66
C ALA A 349 -11.91 -20.53 -3.31
N LEU A 350 -12.28 -19.67 -2.38
CA LEU A 350 -11.78 -19.75 -1.01
C LEU A 350 -12.61 -20.75 -0.20
N SER A 351 -11.95 -21.55 0.62
CA SER A 351 -12.64 -22.43 1.57
C SER A 351 -13.14 -21.62 2.78
N GLU A 352 -14.07 -22.18 3.54
CA GLU A 352 -14.55 -21.57 4.80
C GLU A 352 -13.42 -21.41 5.82
N GLU A 353 -12.43 -22.30 5.79
CA GLU A 353 -11.25 -22.26 6.67
C GLU A 353 -10.45 -20.95 6.54
N VAL A 354 -10.42 -20.36 5.34
CA VAL A 354 -9.77 -19.05 5.09
C VAL A 354 -10.44 -17.96 5.93
N GLY A 355 -11.77 -17.98 6.02
CA GLY A 355 -12.54 -17.04 6.84
C GLY A 355 -12.26 -17.22 8.33
N VAL A 356 -12.26 -18.47 8.80
CA VAL A 356 -11.96 -18.82 10.21
C VAL A 356 -10.53 -18.35 10.56
N ARG A 357 -9.57 -18.68 9.70
CA ARG A 357 -8.17 -18.27 9.90
C ARG A 357 -7.99 -16.74 9.90
N LEU A 358 -8.74 -16.04 9.06
CA LEU A 358 -8.74 -14.57 9.05
C LEU A 358 -9.22 -13.99 10.38
N ASP A 359 -10.28 -14.54 10.96
CA ASP A 359 -10.84 -14.07 12.23
C ASP A 359 -9.88 -14.36 13.41
N GLU A 360 -9.24 -15.53 13.47
CA GLU A 360 -8.21 -15.85 14.45
C GLU A 360 -7.04 -14.86 14.39
N LEU A 361 -6.45 -14.68 13.21
CA LEU A 361 -5.32 -13.77 13.02
C LEU A 361 -5.69 -12.30 13.29
N ARG A 362 -6.94 -11.91 13.04
CA ARG A 362 -7.44 -10.57 13.37
C ARG A 362 -7.44 -10.34 14.88
N GLU A 363 -7.88 -11.31 15.66
CA GLU A 363 -7.85 -11.19 17.13
C GLU A 363 -6.42 -11.22 17.68
N GLU A 364 -5.53 -12.05 17.14
CA GLU A 364 -4.10 -12.02 17.48
C GLU A 364 -3.47 -10.63 17.21
N ALA A 365 -3.75 -10.04 16.05
CA ALA A 365 -3.26 -8.74 15.66
C ALA A 365 -3.81 -7.60 16.55
N ARG A 366 -5.08 -7.69 16.93
CA ARG A 366 -5.70 -6.78 17.91
C ARG A 366 -5.11 -6.92 19.30
N ALA A 367 -4.85 -8.14 19.73
CA ALA A 367 -4.20 -8.42 21.03
C ALA A 367 -2.79 -7.83 21.05
N PHE A 368 -2.03 -7.97 19.95
CA PHE A 368 -0.72 -7.32 19.82
C PHE A 368 -0.82 -5.80 19.99
N LEU A 369 -1.75 -5.14 19.27
CA LEU A 369 -1.93 -3.67 19.37
C LEU A 369 -2.29 -3.25 20.80
N ARG A 370 -3.25 -3.93 21.44
CA ARG A 370 -3.63 -3.64 22.84
C ARG A 370 -2.43 -3.76 23.77
N SER A 371 -1.75 -4.90 23.74
CA SER A 371 -0.56 -5.12 24.58
C SER A 371 0.55 -4.09 24.32
N ALA A 372 0.82 -3.78 23.05
CA ALA A 372 1.84 -2.82 22.66
C ALA A 372 1.53 -1.39 23.13
N LEU A 373 0.28 -1.02 23.30
CA LEU A 373 -0.15 0.33 23.67
C LEU A 373 -0.45 0.48 25.17
N GLU A 374 -0.75 -0.60 25.88
CA GLU A 374 -1.09 -0.57 27.32
C GLU A 374 0.10 -0.74 28.25
N MET A 375 1.23 -1.28 27.80
CA MET A 375 2.41 -1.57 28.64
C MET A 375 3.18 -0.32 29.08
#